data_16444ea5838c8c2c87952c2e79784e62
#
_entry.id   16444ea5838c8c2c87952c2e79784e62
#
_cell.length_a   1.000
_cell.length_b   1.000
_cell.length_c   1.000
_cell.angle_alpha   90.00
_cell.angle_beta   90.00
_cell.angle_gamma   90.00
#
_symmetry.space_group_name_H-M   'P 1'
#
loop_
_entity.id
_entity.type
_entity.pdbx_description
1 polymer ?
#
loop_
_entity_poly.entity_id
_entity_poly.type
_entity_poly.pdbx_seq_one_letter_code
_entity_poly.pdbx_strand_id
1 'polypeptide(L)'
;MMAMTIAGYDPSGGAGILNDIKTFHALGIYGTAVITVLTAQNSKRVEDIKEVSTDFIKKQIEIVLEDIPVKFAKTGMLYSSENVKLVSEKVVEHDLNLVVDPVMIAGCGTMLSVEGYVESLKEHLLPNAVLATPNIKEAELLSGVKINCAEEAVEAAIEIGKICNVVVTGGHLEGKNVLFNGSIKIIEGEIVESKNTHGTGCSYSAAVTAGLARGYKLLQSIEMAGEFVKKSVINGEWGTLNQFHNFKSI
;
A
#
# COMPACT_ATOMS: atom_id res chain seq x y z
N MET A 1 19.72 1.11 -4.08
CA MET A 1 18.58 1.48 -3.21
C MET A 1 17.68 0.28 -3.09
N MET A 2 17.09 0.05 -1.91
CA MET A 2 16.36 -1.17 -1.57
C MET A 2 15.09 -0.82 -0.81
N ALA A 3 14.04 -1.64 -0.98
CA ALA A 3 12.81 -1.55 -0.21
C ALA A 3 12.26 -2.95 0.08
N MET A 4 11.51 -3.09 1.18
CA MET A 4 10.84 -4.33 1.57
C MET A 4 9.33 -4.16 1.45
N THR A 5 8.65 -5.16 0.90
CA THR A 5 7.20 -5.28 1.05
C THR A 5 6.86 -6.37 2.05
N ILE A 6 5.93 -6.08 2.96
CA ILE A 6 5.38 -7.01 3.94
C ILE A 6 3.89 -7.12 3.65
N ALA A 7 3.48 -8.15 2.91
CA ALA A 7 2.12 -8.23 2.38
C ALA A 7 1.69 -9.66 2.00
N GLY A 8 0.45 -9.80 1.59
CA GLY A 8 -0.09 -11.06 1.07
C GLY A 8 0.48 -11.40 -0.31
N TYR A 9 0.48 -12.69 -0.63
CA TYR A 9 0.83 -13.23 -1.93
C TYR A 9 -0.43 -13.40 -2.78
N ASP A 10 -0.49 -12.71 -3.92
CA ASP A 10 -1.50 -12.86 -4.96
C ASP A 10 -0.89 -13.64 -6.14
N PRO A 11 -1.32 -14.90 -6.39
CA PRO A 11 -0.76 -15.73 -7.45
C PRO A 11 -1.02 -15.19 -8.86
N SER A 12 -2.00 -14.29 -9.05
CA SER A 12 -2.23 -13.63 -10.33
C SER A 12 -1.15 -12.59 -10.66
N GLY A 13 -0.39 -12.17 -9.64
CA GLY A 13 0.61 -11.13 -9.77
C GLY A 13 0.05 -9.72 -9.96
N GLY A 14 -1.28 -9.56 -9.82
CA GLY A 14 -1.95 -8.27 -9.98
C GLY A 14 -1.87 -7.39 -8.75
N ALA A 15 -1.79 -7.97 -7.55
CA ALA A 15 -1.69 -7.27 -6.28
C ALA A 15 -0.63 -7.90 -5.36
N GLY A 16 -0.58 -7.45 -4.09
CA GLY A 16 0.30 -8.00 -3.06
C GLY A 16 1.78 -7.92 -3.41
N ILE A 17 2.57 -8.81 -2.79
CA ILE A 17 4.03 -8.77 -2.91
C ILE A 17 4.54 -8.84 -4.35
N LEU A 18 3.90 -9.60 -5.24
CA LEU A 18 4.36 -9.70 -6.63
C LEU A 18 4.18 -8.38 -7.38
N ASN A 19 3.08 -7.68 -7.14
CA ASN A 19 2.83 -6.36 -7.69
C ASN A 19 3.82 -5.32 -7.13
N ASP A 20 4.08 -5.38 -5.84
CA ASP A 20 5.01 -4.46 -5.16
C ASP A 20 6.44 -4.63 -5.69
N ILE A 21 6.92 -5.88 -5.83
CA ILE A 21 8.24 -6.19 -6.40
C ILE A 21 8.36 -5.71 -7.85
N LYS A 22 7.32 -5.93 -8.69
CA LYS A 22 7.30 -5.39 -10.06
C LYS A 22 7.43 -3.87 -10.05
N THR A 23 6.69 -3.20 -9.16
CA THR A 23 6.70 -1.74 -9.02
C THR A 23 8.07 -1.24 -8.57
N PHE A 24 8.67 -1.87 -7.56
CA PHE A 24 10.02 -1.53 -7.09
C PHE A 24 11.04 -1.66 -8.20
N HIS A 25 11.07 -2.79 -8.92
CA HIS A 25 12.02 -3.01 -10.00
C HIS A 25 11.81 -2.06 -11.18
N ALA A 26 10.56 -1.78 -11.57
CA ALA A 26 10.25 -0.81 -12.63
C ALA A 26 10.74 0.61 -12.28
N LEU A 27 10.83 0.94 -11.00
CA LEU A 27 11.33 2.22 -10.48
C LEU A 27 12.82 2.17 -10.06
N GLY A 28 13.54 1.08 -10.39
CA GLY A 28 14.96 0.95 -10.14
C GLY A 28 15.35 0.67 -8.68
N ILE A 29 14.42 0.10 -7.89
CA ILE A 29 14.63 -0.30 -6.50
C ILE A 29 14.75 -1.82 -6.42
N TYR A 30 15.79 -2.32 -5.73
CA TYR A 30 15.88 -3.73 -5.39
C TYR A 30 14.82 -4.04 -4.32
N GLY A 31 13.86 -4.90 -4.67
CA GLY A 31 12.74 -5.25 -3.80
C GLY A 31 12.98 -6.56 -3.07
N THR A 32 12.76 -6.58 -1.75
CA THR A 32 12.63 -7.78 -0.93
C THR A 32 11.18 -7.97 -0.48
N ALA A 33 10.78 -9.19 -0.15
CA ALA A 33 9.40 -9.47 0.21
C ALA A 33 9.29 -10.40 1.42
N VAL A 34 8.32 -10.09 2.29
CA VAL A 34 7.87 -10.89 3.43
C VAL A 34 6.41 -11.26 3.21
N ILE A 35 6.10 -12.53 3.25
CA ILE A 35 4.76 -13.06 3.01
C ILE A 35 3.99 -13.17 4.32
N THR A 36 2.83 -12.51 4.39
CA THR A 36 1.92 -12.55 5.55
C THR A 36 0.79 -13.57 5.38
N VAL A 37 0.29 -13.70 4.15
CA VAL A 37 -0.75 -14.68 3.79
C VAL A 37 -0.52 -15.18 2.36
N LEU A 38 -0.96 -16.41 2.11
CA LEU A 38 -1.10 -16.96 0.78
C LEU A 38 -2.58 -16.88 0.39
N THR A 39 -2.87 -16.47 -0.83
CA THR A 39 -4.24 -16.48 -1.34
C THR A 39 -4.36 -17.37 -2.56
N ALA A 40 -5.54 -17.96 -2.74
CA ALA A 40 -5.99 -18.51 -3.99
C ALA A 40 -6.92 -17.46 -4.61
N GLN A 41 -6.36 -16.55 -5.42
CA GLN A 41 -7.13 -15.44 -5.98
C GLN A 41 -6.72 -15.11 -7.41
N ASN A 42 -7.59 -14.37 -8.08
CA ASN A 42 -7.34 -13.72 -9.36
C ASN A 42 -7.90 -12.29 -9.33
N SER A 43 -7.85 -11.57 -10.45
CA SER A 43 -8.34 -10.18 -10.53
C SER A 43 -9.84 -10.00 -10.25
N LYS A 44 -10.61 -11.08 -10.12
CA LYS A 44 -12.09 -11.05 -9.98
C LYS A 44 -12.59 -11.55 -8.63
N ARG A 45 -11.87 -12.47 -7.97
CA ARG A 45 -12.29 -13.07 -6.70
C ARG A 45 -11.13 -13.62 -5.88
N VAL A 46 -11.35 -13.69 -4.58
CA VAL A 46 -10.55 -14.44 -3.62
C VAL A 46 -11.33 -15.72 -3.27
N GLU A 47 -10.73 -16.88 -3.53
CA GLU A 47 -11.34 -18.19 -3.27
C GLU A 47 -10.97 -18.73 -1.88
N ASP A 48 -9.69 -18.57 -1.50
CA ASP A 48 -9.19 -19.08 -0.23
C ASP A 48 -8.02 -18.23 0.28
N ILE A 49 -7.83 -18.21 1.59
CA ILE A 49 -6.76 -17.47 2.29
C ILE A 49 -6.10 -18.41 3.30
N LYS A 50 -4.77 -18.51 3.23
CA LYS A 50 -3.98 -19.24 4.21
C LYS A 50 -3.01 -18.30 4.90
N GLU A 51 -3.20 -18.08 6.19
CA GLU A 51 -2.32 -17.25 7.01
C GLU A 51 -0.94 -17.89 7.17
N VAL A 52 0.10 -17.08 7.10
CA VAL A 52 1.45 -17.44 7.51
C VAL A 52 1.58 -17.11 8.99
N SER A 53 2.10 -18.03 9.80
CA SER A 53 2.21 -17.82 11.25
C SER A 53 3.07 -16.59 11.57
N THR A 54 2.67 -15.85 12.59
CA THR A 54 3.35 -14.62 13.05
C THR A 54 4.84 -14.90 13.37
N ASP A 55 5.15 -16.05 13.95
CA ASP A 55 6.55 -16.48 14.18
C ASP A 55 7.34 -16.65 12.88
N PHE A 56 6.71 -17.18 11.81
CA PHE A 56 7.39 -17.31 10.52
C PHE A 56 7.53 -15.97 9.79
N ILE A 57 6.57 -15.07 9.94
CA ILE A 57 6.67 -13.68 9.42
C ILE A 57 7.85 -12.97 10.10
N LYS A 58 7.98 -13.11 11.43
CA LYS A 58 9.13 -12.60 12.18
C LYS A 58 10.45 -13.10 11.61
N LYS A 59 10.59 -14.42 11.42
CA LYS A 59 11.81 -15.02 10.85
C LYS A 59 12.13 -14.53 9.45
N GLN A 60 11.10 -14.31 8.59
CA GLN A 60 11.31 -13.73 7.26
C GLN A 60 11.87 -12.31 7.34
N ILE A 61 11.35 -11.46 8.24
CA ILE A 61 11.84 -10.08 8.43
C ILE A 61 13.29 -10.12 8.91
N GLU A 62 13.56 -10.86 9.96
CA GLU A 62 14.88 -10.91 10.61
C GLU A 62 15.96 -11.39 9.67
N ILE A 63 15.75 -12.52 8.99
CA ILE A 63 16.78 -13.08 8.08
C ILE A 63 17.08 -12.18 6.88
N VAL A 64 16.10 -11.44 6.40
CA VAL A 64 16.31 -10.46 5.31
C VAL A 64 17.10 -9.26 5.82
N LEU A 65 16.74 -8.71 6.98
CA LEU A 65 17.40 -7.53 7.54
C LEU A 65 18.81 -7.81 8.08
N GLU A 66 19.12 -9.07 8.41
CA GLU A 66 20.47 -9.51 8.78
C GLU A 66 21.46 -9.36 7.61
N ASP A 67 21.03 -9.62 6.38
CA ASP A 67 21.87 -9.61 5.18
C ASP A 67 21.72 -8.35 4.33
N ILE A 68 20.52 -7.82 4.22
CA ILE A 68 20.19 -6.71 3.31
C ILE A 68 19.87 -5.44 4.10
N PRO A 69 20.63 -4.33 3.93
CA PRO A 69 20.43 -3.09 4.69
C PRO A 69 19.22 -2.28 4.19
N VAL A 70 18.04 -2.84 4.33
CA VAL A 70 16.77 -2.18 4.00
C VAL A 70 16.50 -1.06 5.00
N LYS A 71 16.08 0.11 4.50
CA LYS A 71 15.66 1.25 5.31
C LYS A 71 14.26 1.76 4.97
N PHE A 72 13.66 1.26 3.91
CA PHE A 72 12.32 1.63 3.45
C PHE A 72 11.47 0.39 3.33
N ALA A 73 10.29 0.43 3.93
CA ALA A 73 9.35 -0.69 3.86
C ALA A 73 7.94 -0.21 3.52
N LYS A 74 7.17 -1.11 2.96
CA LYS A 74 5.74 -0.93 2.71
C LYS A 74 5.00 -2.12 3.30
N THR A 75 3.88 -1.87 3.98
CA THR A 75 2.93 -2.94 4.29
C THR A 75 1.76 -2.93 3.32
N GLY A 76 1.23 -4.12 3.03
CA GLY A 76 -0.08 -4.32 2.41
C GLY A 76 -0.98 -5.13 3.35
N MET A 77 -1.63 -6.16 2.85
CA MET A 77 -2.48 -7.05 3.64
C MET A 77 -1.68 -7.76 4.72
N LEU A 78 -1.89 -7.40 5.99
CA LEU A 78 -1.29 -8.06 7.16
C LEU A 78 -2.18 -9.12 7.78
N TYR A 79 -3.50 -9.05 7.52
CA TYR A 79 -4.54 -10.00 7.88
C TYR A 79 -4.99 -9.95 9.34
N SER A 80 -4.09 -10.05 10.32
CA SER A 80 -4.42 -10.16 11.75
C SER A 80 -3.79 -9.06 12.61
N SER A 81 -4.38 -8.81 13.79
CA SER A 81 -3.88 -7.84 14.77
C SER A 81 -2.51 -8.24 15.33
N GLU A 82 -2.24 -9.53 15.44
CA GLU A 82 -0.94 -10.07 15.87
C GLU A 82 0.16 -9.70 14.86
N ASN A 83 -0.13 -9.85 13.57
CA ASN A 83 0.81 -9.48 12.51
C ASN A 83 1.05 -7.97 12.47
N VAL A 84 0.00 -7.15 12.72
CA VAL A 84 0.14 -5.69 12.83
C VAL A 84 1.09 -5.32 13.96
N LYS A 85 0.94 -5.91 15.15
CA LYS A 85 1.80 -5.67 16.32
C LYS A 85 3.24 -6.09 16.04
N LEU A 86 3.44 -7.30 15.52
CA LEU A 86 4.76 -7.79 15.15
C LEU A 86 5.47 -6.85 14.16
N VAL A 87 4.78 -6.47 13.08
CA VAL A 87 5.38 -5.59 12.06
C VAL A 87 5.73 -4.24 12.65
N SER A 88 4.86 -3.68 13.49
CA SER A 88 5.14 -2.43 14.20
C SER A 88 6.40 -2.51 15.07
N GLU A 89 6.54 -3.58 15.86
CA GLU A 89 7.74 -3.83 16.67
C GLU A 89 8.99 -3.87 15.79
N LYS A 90 8.95 -4.60 14.67
CA LYS A 90 10.11 -4.72 13.76
C LYS A 90 10.44 -3.43 13.03
N VAL A 91 9.44 -2.61 12.69
CA VAL A 91 9.64 -1.28 12.11
C VAL A 91 10.41 -0.37 13.07
N VAL A 92 10.04 -0.36 14.34
CA VAL A 92 10.72 0.42 15.39
C VAL A 92 12.12 -0.13 15.67
N GLU A 93 12.25 -1.45 15.84
CA GLU A 93 13.52 -2.12 16.16
C GLU A 93 14.60 -1.86 15.09
N HIS A 94 14.22 -1.84 13.81
CA HIS A 94 15.16 -1.68 12.68
C HIS A 94 15.18 -0.28 12.06
N ASP A 95 14.47 0.69 12.67
CA ASP A 95 14.38 2.08 12.19
C ASP A 95 14.00 2.15 10.70
N LEU A 96 12.87 1.50 10.35
CA LEU A 96 12.38 1.45 8.98
C LEU A 96 11.44 2.63 8.67
N ASN A 97 11.66 3.29 7.55
CA ASN A 97 10.72 4.27 7.01
C ASN A 97 9.55 3.54 6.36
N LEU A 98 8.41 3.50 7.05
CA LEU A 98 7.25 2.69 6.67
C LEU A 98 6.19 3.48 5.93
N VAL A 99 5.77 2.96 4.77
CA VAL A 99 4.52 3.35 4.11
C VAL A 99 3.47 2.27 4.38
N VAL A 100 2.32 2.67 4.95
CA VAL A 100 1.23 1.74 5.27
C VAL A 100 0.13 1.84 4.22
N ASP A 101 -0.04 0.77 3.45
CA ASP A 101 -1.24 0.52 2.65
C ASP A 101 -2.20 -0.31 3.54
N PRO A 102 -3.24 0.31 4.11
CA PRO A 102 -4.07 -0.34 5.15
C PRO A 102 -5.11 -1.28 4.53
N VAL A 103 -4.65 -2.26 3.76
CA VAL A 103 -5.51 -3.17 3.01
C VAL A 103 -6.43 -3.95 3.95
N MET A 104 -7.73 -3.63 3.88
CA MET A 104 -8.80 -4.28 4.64
C MET A 104 -9.80 -4.99 3.73
N ILE A 105 -9.90 -4.54 2.49
CA ILE A 105 -10.90 -5.02 1.51
C ILE A 105 -10.21 -5.29 0.18
N ALA A 106 -10.40 -6.46 -0.39
CA ALA A 106 -9.94 -6.76 -1.74
C ALA A 106 -10.63 -5.86 -2.77
N GLY A 107 -9.99 -5.61 -3.91
CA GLY A 107 -10.60 -4.86 -5.02
C GLY A 107 -11.93 -5.44 -5.53
N CYS A 108 -12.17 -6.73 -5.32
CA CYS A 108 -13.45 -7.41 -5.59
C CYS A 108 -14.50 -7.25 -4.46
N GLY A 109 -14.19 -6.53 -3.37
CA GLY A 109 -15.10 -6.27 -2.24
C GLY A 109 -15.05 -7.29 -1.10
N THR A 110 -14.23 -8.33 -1.19
CA THR A 110 -14.06 -9.32 -0.11
C THR A 110 -13.32 -8.69 1.07
N MET A 111 -13.84 -8.84 2.29
CA MET A 111 -13.13 -8.45 3.51
C MET A 111 -11.88 -9.33 3.69
N LEU A 112 -10.74 -8.70 3.91
CA LEU A 112 -9.42 -9.34 4.00
C LEU A 112 -8.79 -9.21 5.39
N SER A 113 -9.52 -8.70 6.37
CA SER A 113 -9.05 -8.51 7.74
C SER A 113 -10.02 -9.10 8.75
N VAL A 114 -9.50 -9.47 9.91
CA VAL A 114 -10.27 -10.00 11.03
C VAL A 114 -10.71 -8.89 12.00
N GLU A 115 -11.58 -9.23 12.94
CA GLU A 115 -12.05 -8.31 13.99
C GLU A 115 -10.88 -7.70 14.79
N GLY A 116 -10.99 -6.42 15.15
CA GLY A 116 -9.95 -5.68 15.88
C GLY A 116 -8.76 -5.21 15.02
N TYR A 117 -8.77 -5.49 13.72
CA TYR A 117 -7.66 -5.12 12.84
C TYR A 117 -7.50 -3.60 12.67
N VAL A 118 -8.61 -2.86 12.52
CA VAL A 118 -8.61 -1.40 12.35
C VAL A 118 -8.02 -0.72 13.59
N GLU A 119 -8.46 -1.14 14.76
CA GLU A 119 -7.98 -0.64 16.06
C GLU A 119 -6.48 -0.91 16.20
N SER A 120 -6.05 -2.13 15.85
CA SER A 120 -4.64 -2.50 15.90
C SER A 120 -3.77 -1.67 14.96
N LEU A 121 -4.25 -1.36 13.74
CA LEU A 121 -3.57 -0.44 12.83
C LEU A 121 -3.41 0.95 13.46
N LYS A 122 -4.49 1.51 14.03
CA LYS A 122 -4.50 2.86 14.64
C LYS A 122 -3.60 2.95 15.86
N GLU A 123 -3.57 1.92 16.69
CA GLU A 123 -2.84 1.93 17.96
C GLU A 123 -1.37 1.59 17.80
N HIS A 124 -1.03 0.70 16.88
CA HIS A 124 0.32 0.15 16.83
C HIS A 124 1.10 0.55 15.58
N LEU A 125 0.52 0.44 14.37
CA LEU A 125 1.28 0.56 13.13
C LEU A 125 1.32 1.98 12.58
N LEU A 126 0.17 2.66 12.51
CA LEU A 126 0.08 4.00 11.94
C LEU A 126 0.93 5.03 12.69
N PRO A 127 1.09 4.99 14.04
CA PRO A 127 1.98 5.93 14.75
C PRO A 127 3.44 5.84 14.31
N ASN A 128 3.86 4.73 13.72
CA ASN A 128 5.22 4.49 13.22
C ASN A 128 5.34 4.65 11.70
N ALA A 129 4.27 5.08 11.03
CA ALA A 129 4.26 5.26 9.57
C ALA A 129 4.75 6.65 9.15
N VAL A 130 5.57 6.68 8.12
CA VAL A 130 5.92 7.94 7.41
C VAL A 130 4.71 8.44 6.61
N LEU A 131 3.90 7.51 6.09
CA LEU A 131 2.68 7.80 5.35
C LEU A 131 1.73 6.62 5.39
N ALA A 132 0.42 6.88 5.51
CA ALA A 132 -0.65 5.94 5.19
C ALA A 132 -1.30 6.28 3.85
N THR A 133 -1.73 5.26 3.08
CA THR A 133 -2.30 5.44 1.74
C THR A 133 -3.69 4.80 1.59
N PRO A 134 -4.65 5.07 2.50
CA PRO A 134 -5.98 4.46 2.44
C PRO A 134 -6.74 4.90 1.18
N ASN A 135 -7.51 3.97 0.60
CA ASN A 135 -8.60 4.33 -0.29
C ASN A 135 -9.79 4.89 0.50
N ILE A 136 -10.85 5.34 -0.20
CA ILE A 136 -12.01 5.96 0.44
C ILE A 136 -12.64 5.06 1.50
N LYS A 137 -12.87 3.77 1.20
CA LYS A 137 -13.50 2.84 2.15
C LYS A 137 -12.63 2.58 3.38
N GLU A 138 -11.34 2.47 3.18
CA GLU A 138 -10.36 2.31 4.26
C GLU A 138 -10.23 3.60 5.09
N ALA A 139 -10.29 4.76 4.45
CA ALA A 139 -10.29 6.05 5.13
C ALA A 139 -11.56 6.22 5.99
N GLU A 140 -12.73 5.80 5.51
CA GLU A 140 -13.98 5.76 6.30
C GLU A 140 -13.82 4.90 7.57
N LEU A 141 -13.23 3.71 7.44
CA LEU A 141 -12.99 2.81 8.56
C LEU A 141 -12.00 3.38 9.59
N LEU A 142 -10.92 4.01 9.10
CA LEU A 142 -9.87 4.57 9.95
C LEU A 142 -10.31 5.85 10.66
N SER A 143 -11.05 6.73 9.98
CA SER A 143 -11.45 8.04 10.50
C SER A 143 -12.79 8.02 11.24
N GLY A 144 -13.68 7.09 10.89
CA GLY A 144 -15.09 7.10 11.30
C GLY A 144 -15.95 8.12 10.53
N VAL A 145 -15.38 8.84 9.57
CA VAL A 145 -16.06 9.83 8.73
C VAL A 145 -16.59 9.14 7.47
N LYS A 146 -17.86 9.34 7.13
CA LYS A 146 -18.44 8.88 5.87
C LYS A 146 -17.99 9.80 4.73
N ILE A 147 -17.58 9.23 3.59
CA ILE A 147 -16.97 9.99 2.49
C ILE A 147 -17.82 9.85 1.23
N ASN A 148 -18.55 10.91 0.87
CA ASN A 148 -19.33 11.01 -0.37
C ASN A 148 -18.83 12.18 -1.27
N CYS A 149 -18.02 13.10 -0.72
CA CYS A 149 -17.51 14.27 -1.43
C CYS A 149 -16.06 14.58 -1.01
N ALA A 150 -15.43 15.53 -1.67
CA ALA A 150 -14.05 15.93 -1.40
C ALA A 150 -13.87 16.56 -0.01
N GLU A 151 -14.84 17.31 0.47
CA GLU A 151 -14.82 17.94 1.79
C GLU A 151 -14.79 16.90 2.91
N GLU A 152 -15.58 15.83 2.79
CA GLU A 152 -15.59 14.71 3.75
C GLU A 152 -14.28 13.91 3.68
N ALA A 153 -13.66 13.80 2.50
CA ALA A 153 -12.33 13.21 2.38
C ALA A 153 -11.25 14.06 3.07
N VAL A 154 -11.38 15.38 3.04
CA VAL A 154 -10.51 16.30 3.80
C VAL A 154 -10.71 16.10 5.29
N GLU A 155 -11.95 15.98 5.78
CA GLU A 155 -12.24 15.71 7.18
C GLU A 155 -11.63 14.37 7.62
N ALA A 156 -11.82 13.31 6.84
CA ALA A 156 -11.24 12.00 7.10
C ALA A 156 -9.69 12.05 7.13
N ALA A 157 -9.07 12.79 6.19
CA ALA A 157 -7.63 12.96 6.18
C ALA A 157 -7.12 13.72 7.41
N ILE A 158 -7.85 14.71 7.93
CA ILE A 158 -7.51 15.42 9.17
C ILE A 158 -7.61 14.47 10.37
N GLU A 159 -8.67 13.66 10.46
CA GLU A 159 -8.84 12.69 11.57
C GLU A 159 -7.70 11.66 11.60
N ILE A 160 -7.39 11.04 10.45
CA ILE A 160 -6.26 10.10 10.35
C ILE A 160 -4.93 10.83 10.59
N GLY A 161 -4.84 12.08 10.13
CA GLY A 161 -3.70 12.96 10.28
C GLY A 161 -3.28 13.30 11.71
N LYS A 162 -4.16 13.04 12.69
CA LYS A 162 -3.81 13.10 14.12
C LYS A 162 -2.86 11.97 14.55
N ILE A 163 -2.74 10.92 13.73
CA ILE A 163 -1.93 9.73 14.01
C ILE A 163 -0.65 9.72 13.16
N CYS A 164 -0.77 9.92 11.84
CA CYS A 164 0.36 9.92 10.91
C CYS A 164 0.05 10.76 9.67
N ASN A 165 1.05 11.08 8.84
CA ASN A 165 0.77 11.64 7.52
C ASN A 165 -0.11 10.68 6.71
N VAL A 166 -1.04 11.19 5.93
CA VAL A 166 -1.98 10.37 5.15
C VAL A 166 -2.24 10.96 3.78
N VAL A 167 -2.34 10.11 2.77
CA VAL A 167 -2.94 10.46 1.49
C VAL A 167 -4.16 9.58 1.24
N VAL A 168 -5.34 10.16 1.34
CA VAL A 168 -6.59 9.49 0.95
C VAL A 168 -6.63 9.45 -0.56
N THR A 169 -6.64 8.24 -1.14
CA THR A 169 -6.63 8.06 -2.60
C THR A 169 -8.06 8.12 -3.14
N GLY A 170 -8.32 9.11 -4.01
CA GLY A 170 -9.66 9.51 -4.40
C GLY A 170 -10.12 8.99 -5.75
N GLY A 171 -9.91 7.71 -6.09
CA GLY A 171 -10.37 7.14 -7.36
C GLY A 171 -11.86 7.35 -7.67
N HIS A 172 -12.71 7.59 -6.66
CA HIS A 172 -14.13 7.89 -6.79
C HIS A 172 -14.46 9.38 -6.57
N LEU A 173 -13.46 10.23 -6.26
CA LEU A 173 -13.60 11.69 -6.06
C LEU A 173 -12.96 12.43 -7.24
N GLU A 174 -13.42 12.16 -8.44
CA GLU A 174 -12.89 12.76 -9.67
C GLU A 174 -11.37 12.59 -9.83
N GLY A 175 -10.80 11.52 -9.22
CA GLY A 175 -9.35 11.25 -9.24
C GLY A 175 -8.53 12.06 -8.24
N LYS A 176 -9.13 12.97 -7.47
CA LYS A 176 -8.42 13.82 -6.52
C LYS A 176 -7.93 13.02 -5.30
N ASN A 177 -6.68 13.19 -4.96
CA ASN A 177 -6.12 12.65 -3.72
C ASN A 177 -6.01 13.77 -2.68
N VAL A 178 -6.29 13.45 -1.42
CA VAL A 178 -6.20 14.40 -0.30
C VAL A 178 -5.01 14.03 0.57
N LEU A 179 -3.95 14.83 0.53
CA LEU A 179 -2.78 14.70 1.41
C LEU A 179 -2.96 15.56 2.66
N PHE A 180 -2.73 14.98 3.83
CA PHE A 180 -2.48 15.70 5.08
C PHE A 180 -1.09 15.34 5.61
N ASN A 181 -0.26 16.36 5.75
CA ASN A 181 1.08 16.28 6.36
C ASN A 181 1.38 17.53 7.21
N GLY A 182 0.49 17.80 8.17
CA GLY A 182 0.47 19.04 8.95
C GLY A 182 -0.37 20.15 8.28
N SER A 183 -0.67 20.01 7.00
CA SER A 183 -1.60 20.87 6.25
C SER A 183 -2.29 20.06 5.14
N ILE A 184 -3.46 20.53 4.69
CA ILE A 184 -4.19 19.88 3.59
C ILE A 184 -3.61 20.33 2.25
N LYS A 185 -3.40 19.34 1.38
CA LYS A 185 -3.11 19.56 -0.04
C LYS A 185 -3.96 18.63 -0.89
N ILE A 186 -4.76 19.19 -1.79
CA ILE A 186 -5.46 18.42 -2.81
C ILE A 186 -4.48 18.22 -3.98
N ILE A 187 -4.31 16.97 -4.37
CA ILE A 187 -3.46 16.57 -5.49
C ILE A 187 -4.39 16.12 -6.61
N GLU A 188 -4.43 16.90 -7.67
CA GLU A 188 -5.22 16.58 -8.84
C GLU A 188 -4.71 15.29 -9.49
N GLY A 189 -5.62 14.42 -9.85
CA GLY A 189 -5.38 13.20 -10.58
C GLY A 189 -6.35 13.08 -11.74
N GLU A 190 -6.10 12.16 -12.64
CA GLU A 190 -6.99 11.87 -13.75
C GLU A 190 -7.60 10.48 -13.56
N ILE A 191 -8.91 10.38 -13.74
CA ILE A 191 -9.58 9.08 -13.81
C ILE A 191 -9.23 8.44 -15.16
N VAL A 192 -8.67 7.25 -15.09
CA VAL A 192 -8.44 6.41 -16.27
C VAL A 192 -9.56 5.39 -16.35
N GLU A 193 -10.42 5.51 -17.34
CA GLU A 193 -11.40 4.46 -17.63
C GLU A 193 -10.67 3.20 -18.13
N SER A 194 -10.60 2.19 -17.28
CA SER A 194 -9.93 0.93 -17.60
C SER A 194 -10.53 -0.22 -16.78
N LYS A 195 -10.45 -1.42 -17.35
CA LYS A 195 -10.74 -2.67 -16.63
C LYS A 195 -9.50 -3.22 -15.88
N ASN A 196 -8.33 -2.62 -16.10
CA ASN A 196 -7.04 -3.07 -15.60
C ASN A 196 -6.68 -2.35 -14.30
N THR A 197 -7.52 -2.44 -13.28
CA THR A 197 -7.37 -1.68 -12.03
C THR A 197 -6.97 -2.53 -10.83
N HIS A 198 -6.87 -3.87 -10.99
CA HIS A 198 -6.48 -4.76 -9.90
C HIS A 198 -5.03 -4.51 -9.48
N GLY A 199 -4.84 -4.10 -8.22
CA GLY A 199 -3.53 -3.76 -7.64
C GLY A 199 -3.12 -2.29 -7.76
N THR A 200 -4.02 -1.40 -8.18
CA THR A 200 -3.74 0.06 -8.26
C THR A 200 -3.25 0.62 -6.93
N GLY A 201 -3.92 0.33 -5.80
CA GLY A 201 -3.51 0.78 -4.45
C GLY A 201 -2.13 0.23 -4.07
N CYS A 202 -1.90 -1.07 -4.27
CA CYS A 202 -0.61 -1.70 -3.99
C CYS A 202 0.52 -1.07 -4.83
N SER A 203 0.30 -0.85 -6.14
CA SER A 203 1.28 -0.17 -6.99
C SER A 203 1.53 1.26 -6.54
N TYR A 204 0.50 1.97 -6.09
CA TYR A 204 0.62 3.35 -5.60
C TYR A 204 1.50 3.43 -4.34
N SER A 205 1.17 2.65 -3.31
CA SER A 205 1.93 2.62 -2.06
C SER A 205 3.37 2.13 -2.26
N ALA A 206 3.58 1.12 -3.13
CA ALA A 206 4.91 0.66 -3.50
C ALA A 206 5.70 1.74 -4.27
N ALA A 207 5.08 2.46 -5.20
CA ALA A 207 5.72 3.54 -5.93
C ALA A 207 6.09 4.73 -5.02
N VAL A 208 5.23 5.10 -4.05
CA VAL A 208 5.59 6.09 -3.02
C VAL A 208 6.82 5.64 -2.23
N THR A 209 6.84 4.38 -1.78
CA THR A 209 7.97 3.80 -1.06
C THR A 209 9.25 3.84 -1.90
N ALA A 210 9.16 3.51 -3.19
CA ALA A 210 10.28 3.60 -4.12
C ALA A 210 10.80 5.03 -4.28
N GLY A 211 9.90 6.02 -4.36
CA GLY A 211 10.27 7.45 -4.40
C GLY A 211 11.03 7.89 -3.17
N LEU A 212 10.54 7.55 -1.99
CA LEU A 212 11.19 7.83 -0.70
C LEU A 212 12.57 7.15 -0.62
N ALA A 213 12.67 5.89 -1.03
CA ALA A 213 13.93 5.15 -1.07
C ALA A 213 14.96 5.77 -2.05
N ARG A 214 14.49 6.49 -3.07
CA ARG A 214 15.33 7.28 -4.00
C ARG A 214 15.70 8.66 -3.46
N GLY A 215 15.25 9.02 -2.26
CA GLY A 215 15.51 10.30 -1.62
C GLY A 215 14.58 11.44 -2.08
N TYR A 216 13.47 11.13 -2.74
CA TYR A 216 12.48 12.15 -3.08
C TYR A 216 11.73 12.61 -1.83
N LYS A 217 11.34 13.88 -1.80
CA LYS A 217 10.45 14.39 -0.75
C LYS A 217 9.08 13.70 -0.83
N LEU A 218 8.35 13.67 0.29
CA LEU A 218 7.05 12.99 0.38
C LEU A 218 6.09 13.38 -0.75
N LEU A 219 5.88 14.67 -0.98
CA LEU A 219 4.99 15.15 -2.05
C LEU A 219 5.46 14.69 -3.43
N GLN A 220 6.76 14.78 -3.73
CA GLN A 220 7.31 14.34 -5.01
C GLN A 220 7.13 12.82 -5.21
N SER A 221 7.26 12.04 -4.14
CA SER A 221 7.04 10.59 -4.18
C SER A 221 5.57 10.26 -4.48
N ILE A 222 4.64 11.01 -3.90
CA ILE A 222 3.19 10.89 -4.10
C ILE A 222 2.81 11.24 -5.55
N GLU A 223 3.30 12.39 -6.06
CA GLU A 223 3.03 12.85 -7.43
C GLU A 223 3.61 11.88 -8.47
N MET A 224 4.84 11.41 -8.27
CA MET A 224 5.49 10.41 -9.11
C MET A 224 4.73 9.08 -9.09
N ALA A 225 4.23 8.64 -7.93
CA ALA A 225 3.45 7.42 -7.80
C ALA A 225 2.12 7.50 -8.57
N GLY A 226 1.42 8.64 -8.51
CA GLY A 226 0.20 8.88 -9.28
C GLY A 226 0.42 8.74 -10.78
N GLU A 227 1.45 9.40 -11.30
CA GLU A 227 1.79 9.35 -12.72
C GLU A 227 2.24 7.95 -13.18
N PHE A 228 3.03 7.25 -12.35
CA PHE A 228 3.43 5.88 -12.61
C PHE A 228 2.25 4.93 -12.70
N VAL A 229 1.34 5.00 -11.72
CA VAL A 229 0.14 4.15 -11.68
C VAL A 229 -0.78 4.43 -12.85
N LYS A 230 -1.03 5.71 -13.18
CA LYS A 230 -1.81 6.11 -14.35
C LYS A 230 -1.30 5.44 -15.62
N LYS A 231 0.00 5.54 -15.89
CA LYS A 231 0.64 4.90 -17.06
C LYS A 231 0.53 3.37 -17.01
N SER A 232 0.70 2.78 -15.83
CA SER A 232 0.59 1.33 -15.66
C SER A 232 -0.83 0.81 -15.91
N VAL A 233 -1.86 1.58 -15.54
CA VAL A 233 -3.28 1.25 -15.81
C VAL A 233 -3.61 1.36 -17.29
N ILE A 234 -3.16 2.43 -17.96
CA ILE A 234 -3.38 2.65 -19.41
C ILE A 234 -2.80 1.50 -20.22
N ASN A 235 -1.62 1.01 -19.85
CA ASN A 235 -0.91 -0.06 -20.55
C ASN A 235 -1.16 -1.45 -19.93
N GLY A 236 -2.13 -1.57 -19.02
CA GLY A 236 -2.46 -2.82 -18.34
C GLY A 236 -3.15 -3.84 -19.25
N GLU A 237 -3.09 -5.11 -18.85
CA GLU A 237 -3.72 -6.24 -19.53
C GLU A 237 -4.31 -7.22 -18.51
N TRP A 238 -5.26 -8.06 -18.92
CA TRP A 238 -5.87 -9.12 -18.11
C TRP A 238 -6.47 -8.66 -16.77
N GLY A 239 -6.90 -7.40 -16.70
CA GLY A 239 -7.47 -6.80 -15.50
C GLY A 239 -6.43 -6.28 -14.51
N THR A 240 -5.13 -6.34 -14.83
CA THR A 240 -4.00 -5.93 -13.99
C THR A 240 -3.18 -4.81 -14.63
N LEU A 241 -2.34 -4.14 -13.82
CA LEU A 241 -1.45 -3.09 -14.29
C LEU A 241 -0.25 -3.66 -15.03
N ASN A 242 0.31 -2.86 -15.97
CA ASN A 242 1.63 -3.11 -16.55
C ASN A 242 2.65 -2.14 -15.96
N GLN A 243 3.36 -2.56 -14.94
CA GLN A 243 4.42 -1.77 -14.30
C GLN A 243 5.64 -1.54 -15.22
N PHE A 244 5.81 -2.39 -16.23
CA PHE A 244 6.94 -2.34 -17.16
C PHE A 244 6.63 -1.58 -18.46
N HIS A 245 5.62 -0.69 -18.45
CA HIS A 245 5.17 0.07 -19.62
C HIS A 245 6.27 0.92 -20.29
N ASN A 246 7.37 1.24 -19.59
CA ASN A 246 8.53 1.96 -20.15
C ASN A 246 9.55 1.04 -20.79
N PHE A 247 9.46 -0.27 -20.61
CA PHE A 247 10.33 -1.23 -21.26
C PHE A 247 9.77 -1.56 -22.64
N LYS A 248 10.54 -1.32 -23.68
CA LYS A 248 10.18 -1.79 -25.02
C LYS A 248 10.15 -3.32 -25.00
N SER A 249 9.05 -3.90 -25.47
CA SER A 249 9.03 -5.34 -25.79
C SER A 249 10.20 -5.66 -26.73
N ILE A 250 11.01 -6.63 -26.32
CA ILE A 250 12.10 -7.17 -27.13
C ILE A 250 11.50 -7.92 -28.32
#